data_94b480c35802caf3a3d5c3daf6683062
#
_entry.id   94b480c35802caf3a3d5c3daf6683062
#
_cell.length_a   1.000
_cell.length_b   1.000
_cell.length_c   1.000
_cell.angle_alpha   90.00
_cell.angle_beta   90.00
_cell.angle_gamma   90.00
#
_symmetry.space_group_name_H-M   'P 1'
#
loop_
_entity.id
_entity.type
_entity.pdbx_description
1 polymer ?
#
loop_
_entity_poly.entity_id
_entity_poly.type
_entity_poly.pdbx_seq_one_letter_code
_entity_poly.pdbx_strand_id
1 'polypeptide(L)'
;DIESYLNIPSDSPYEPGSVMKGITYAAALDSGNYPYNEEFRAGTFSYTYDESTGKISRTSGSTAYPSISDALGNDFGTISYDEGFIRSSNVGICCLLADHLPAKTFEEYLNRFGFFTKVDIPFVANAAGVKNFSHPSDILSTGFGQSSSVTALQMVQAYSAIFNDGVMMRPYVVEKIVDSYSNETIKS
;
A
#
# COMPACT_ATOMS: atom_id res chain seq x y z
N ASP A 1 -11.45 25.77 17.12
CA ASP A 1 -11.87 24.45 16.61
C ASP A 1 -10.79 23.43 16.93
N ILE A 2 -11.17 22.28 17.52
CA ILE A 2 -10.20 21.26 17.95
C ILE A 2 -9.46 20.63 16.74
N GLU A 3 -10.11 20.59 15.58
CA GLU A 3 -9.53 20.12 14.33
C GLU A 3 -8.36 20.99 13.86
N SER A 4 -8.28 22.24 14.29
CA SER A 4 -7.17 23.15 13.97
C SER A 4 -5.85 22.76 14.65
N TYR A 5 -5.90 21.81 15.60
CA TYR A 5 -4.71 21.33 16.31
C TYR A 5 -4.26 19.94 15.84
N LEU A 6 -4.97 19.32 14.88
CA LEU A 6 -4.58 18.05 14.31
C LEU A 6 -3.36 18.21 13.39
N ASN A 7 -2.39 17.35 13.55
CA ASN A 7 -1.31 17.21 12.60
C ASN A 7 -1.77 16.32 11.44
N ILE A 8 -2.38 16.93 10.42
CA ILE A 8 -2.98 16.22 9.29
C ILE A 8 -2.10 15.09 8.73
N PRO A 9 -0.79 15.29 8.47
CA PRO A 9 0.07 14.22 7.96
C PRO A 9 0.15 12.98 8.84
N SER A 10 -0.03 13.10 10.15
CA SER A 10 0.09 11.99 11.09
C SER A 10 -1.24 11.50 11.66
N ASP A 11 -2.25 12.38 11.80
CA ASP A 11 -3.50 12.07 12.51
C ASP A 11 -4.69 11.81 11.60
N SER A 12 -4.60 12.13 10.29
CA SER A 12 -5.71 12.01 9.34
C SER A 12 -5.44 10.88 8.33
N PRO A 13 -5.90 9.65 8.59
CA PRO A 13 -5.82 8.57 7.62
C PRO A 13 -6.66 8.86 6.37
N TYR A 14 -6.16 8.47 5.22
CA TYR A 14 -6.82 8.60 3.92
C TYR A 14 -6.52 7.39 3.03
N GLU A 15 -7.32 7.19 2.01
CA GLU A 15 -7.03 6.21 0.96
C GLU A 15 -5.90 6.74 0.07
N PRO A 16 -4.71 6.12 0.04
CA PRO A 16 -3.54 6.69 -0.61
C PRO A 16 -3.63 6.72 -2.14
N GLY A 17 -4.57 5.99 -2.72
CA GLY A 17 -4.71 5.89 -4.17
C GLY A 17 -3.48 5.26 -4.82
N SER A 18 -3.20 5.65 -6.05
CA SER A 18 -2.15 5.01 -6.87
C SER A 18 -0.73 5.08 -6.30
N VAL A 19 -0.50 5.89 -5.26
CA VAL A 19 0.80 5.87 -4.56
C VAL A 19 1.03 4.51 -3.87
N MET A 20 -0.02 3.80 -3.45
CA MET A 20 0.09 2.45 -2.88
C MET A 20 0.67 1.43 -3.88
N LYS A 21 0.50 1.62 -5.17
CA LYS A 21 0.98 0.68 -6.20
C LYS A 21 2.49 0.46 -6.13
N GLY A 22 3.27 1.50 -5.80
CA GLY A 22 4.72 1.36 -5.59
C GLY A 22 5.05 0.37 -4.46
N ILE A 23 4.27 0.37 -3.39
CA ILE A 23 4.41 -0.58 -2.28
C ILE A 23 4.05 -2.01 -2.74
N THR A 24 2.96 -2.16 -3.49
CA THR A 24 2.52 -3.47 -4.01
C THR A 24 3.54 -4.07 -4.98
N TYR A 25 4.10 -3.26 -5.87
CA TYR A 25 5.17 -3.68 -6.78
C TYR A 25 6.46 -4.02 -6.03
N ALA A 26 6.84 -3.21 -5.03
CA ALA A 26 8.00 -3.50 -4.18
C ALA A 26 7.84 -4.84 -3.43
N ALA A 27 6.63 -5.13 -2.92
CA ALA A 27 6.33 -6.40 -2.29
C ALA A 27 6.47 -7.59 -3.26
N ALA A 28 5.96 -7.45 -4.50
CA ALA A 28 6.10 -8.49 -5.52
C ALA A 28 7.56 -8.72 -5.92
N LEU A 29 8.33 -7.65 -6.08
CA LEU A 29 9.77 -7.71 -6.41
C LEU A 29 10.57 -8.38 -5.28
N ASP A 30 10.41 -7.93 -4.03
CA ASP A 30 11.16 -8.44 -2.87
C ASP A 30 10.76 -9.88 -2.51
N SER A 31 9.52 -10.29 -2.76
CA SER A 31 9.07 -11.68 -2.58
C SER A 31 9.64 -12.65 -3.62
N GLY A 32 10.29 -12.16 -4.67
CA GLY A 32 10.80 -12.96 -5.79
C GLY A 32 9.73 -13.47 -6.77
N ASN A 33 8.50 -12.98 -6.64
CA ASN A 33 7.35 -13.43 -7.46
C ASN A 33 6.97 -12.42 -8.56
N TYR A 34 7.80 -11.41 -8.82
CA TYR A 34 7.51 -10.44 -9.86
C TYR A 34 7.63 -11.04 -11.27
N PRO A 35 6.59 -10.92 -12.11
CA PRO A 35 6.54 -11.57 -13.42
C PRO A 35 7.25 -10.74 -14.52
N TYR A 36 8.57 -10.70 -14.50
CA TYR A 36 9.41 -9.86 -15.39
C TYR A 36 9.13 -9.99 -16.89
N ASN A 37 8.70 -11.18 -17.34
CA ASN A 37 8.53 -11.47 -18.77
C ASN A 37 7.08 -11.83 -19.12
N GLU A 38 6.14 -11.52 -18.25
CA GLU A 38 4.73 -11.82 -18.44
C GLU A 38 3.94 -10.56 -18.80
N GLU A 39 2.80 -10.78 -19.42
CA GLU A 39 1.85 -9.76 -19.81
C GLU A 39 0.49 -10.04 -19.20
N PHE A 40 -0.31 -9.02 -19.02
CA PHE A 40 -1.70 -9.13 -18.62
C PHE A 40 -2.61 -8.35 -19.57
N ARG A 41 -3.88 -8.76 -19.67
CA ARG A 41 -4.90 -8.02 -20.40
C ARG A 41 -5.47 -6.93 -19.50
N ALA A 42 -5.24 -5.66 -19.84
CA ALA A 42 -5.77 -4.50 -19.14
C ALA A 42 -7.29 -4.31 -19.40
N GLY A 43 -7.85 -3.18 -18.99
CA GLY A 43 -9.24 -2.76 -19.20
C GLY A 43 -10.15 -3.17 -18.05
N THR A 44 -10.47 -4.45 -17.90
CA THR A 44 -11.37 -4.94 -16.85
C THR A 44 -10.87 -6.23 -16.22
N PHE A 45 -10.98 -6.31 -14.90
CA PHE A 45 -10.67 -7.49 -14.10
C PHE A 45 -11.96 -7.99 -13.42
N SER A 46 -12.52 -9.08 -13.93
CA SER A 46 -13.58 -9.85 -13.28
C SER A 46 -12.97 -11.06 -12.61
N TYR A 47 -13.46 -11.45 -11.43
CA TYR A 47 -12.80 -12.48 -10.63
C TYR A 47 -13.81 -13.34 -9.85
N THR A 48 -13.35 -14.51 -9.46
CA THR A 48 -13.97 -15.40 -8.49
C THR A 48 -13.08 -15.49 -7.25
N TYR A 49 -13.66 -15.91 -6.14
CA TYR A 49 -12.97 -16.10 -4.87
C TYR A 49 -13.30 -17.44 -4.28
N ASP A 50 -12.31 -18.20 -3.92
CA ASP A 50 -12.43 -19.48 -3.20
C ASP A 50 -12.21 -19.23 -1.71
N GLU A 51 -13.29 -19.26 -0.94
CA GLU A 51 -13.25 -19.03 0.52
C GLU A 51 -12.40 -20.08 1.27
N SER A 52 -12.29 -21.30 0.72
CA SER A 52 -11.55 -22.37 1.39
C SER A 52 -10.04 -22.19 1.30
N THR A 53 -9.56 -21.58 0.22
CA THR A 53 -8.13 -21.37 -0.06
C THR A 53 -7.71 -19.92 0.04
N GLY A 54 -8.66 -18.98 0.07
CA GLY A 54 -8.40 -17.53 0.00
C GLY A 54 -7.92 -17.07 -1.39
N LYS A 55 -8.08 -17.91 -2.43
CA LYS A 55 -7.57 -17.63 -3.77
C LYS A 55 -8.53 -16.74 -4.56
N ILE A 56 -8.00 -15.64 -5.07
CA ILE A 56 -8.64 -14.81 -6.10
C ILE A 56 -8.18 -15.32 -7.47
N SER A 57 -9.12 -15.50 -8.39
CA SER A 57 -8.80 -15.96 -9.75
C SER A 57 -9.56 -15.14 -10.78
N ARG A 58 -8.86 -14.67 -11.80
CA ARG A 58 -9.48 -13.94 -12.92
C ARG A 58 -10.46 -14.83 -13.67
N THR A 59 -11.57 -14.26 -14.11
CA THR A 59 -12.59 -14.96 -14.91
C THR A 59 -13.14 -14.07 -16.03
N SER A 60 -13.56 -14.70 -17.13
CA SER A 60 -14.37 -14.05 -18.18
C SER A 60 -15.86 -14.34 -18.03
N GLY A 61 -16.24 -15.20 -17.07
CA GLY A 61 -17.62 -15.56 -16.79
C GLY A 61 -18.34 -14.57 -15.88
N SER A 62 -19.61 -14.86 -15.62
CA SER A 62 -20.38 -14.12 -14.61
C SER A 62 -19.83 -14.38 -13.21
N THR A 63 -19.77 -13.34 -12.39
CA THR A 63 -19.28 -13.40 -11.02
C THR A 63 -20.19 -12.63 -10.09
N ALA A 64 -20.22 -13.01 -8.81
CA ALA A 64 -20.93 -12.31 -7.76
C ALA A 64 -20.24 -11.00 -7.32
N TYR A 65 -18.98 -10.80 -7.73
CA TYR A 65 -18.17 -9.67 -7.34
C TYR A 65 -18.18 -8.57 -8.42
N PRO A 66 -18.19 -7.30 -8.04
CA PRO A 66 -18.08 -6.20 -9.00
C PRO A 66 -16.71 -6.23 -9.69
N SER A 67 -16.71 -6.01 -11.01
CA SER A 67 -15.48 -5.94 -11.78
C SER A 67 -14.71 -4.65 -11.47
N ILE A 68 -13.38 -4.75 -11.51
CA ILE A 68 -12.46 -3.63 -11.34
C ILE A 68 -11.95 -3.18 -12.71
N SER A 69 -11.93 -1.88 -12.96
CA SER A 69 -11.45 -1.31 -14.21
C SER A 69 -10.31 -0.33 -13.98
N ASP A 70 -9.54 -0.08 -15.03
CA ASP A 70 -8.58 1.00 -15.04
C ASP A 70 -9.27 2.36 -15.00
N ALA A 71 -8.55 3.37 -14.50
CA ALA A 71 -9.10 4.71 -14.33
C ALA A 71 -9.64 5.25 -15.66
N LEU A 72 -10.78 5.95 -15.59
CA LEU A 72 -11.49 6.52 -16.73
C LEU A 72 -11.96 5.48 -17.78
N GLY A 73 -12.00 4.20 -17.41
CA GLY A 73 -12.39 3.13 -18.34
C GLY A 73 -11.35 2.85 -19.44
N ASN A 74 -10.09 3.23 -19.23
CA ASN A 74 -9.01 2.96 -20.17
C ASN A 74 -8.82 1.47 -20.40
N ASP A 75 -8.56 1.09 -21.63
CA ASP A 75 -8.15 -0.25 -22.02
C ASP A 75 -6.84 -0.16 -22.80
N PHE A 76 -5.77 -0.60 -22.14
CA PHE A 76 -4.41 -0.55 -22.70
C PHE A 76 -4.05 -1.79 -23.54
N GLY A 77 -4.98 -2.70 -23.77
CA GLY A 77 -4.70 -3.96 -24.46
C GLY A 77 -3.94 -4.95 -23.58
N THR A 78 -3.11 -5.76 -24.19
CA THR A 78 -2.20 -6.67 -23.50
C THR A 78 -0.86 -5.97 -23.35
N ILE A 79 -0.41 -5.79 -22.12
CA ILE A 79 0.79 -5.04 -21.76
C ILE A 79 1.58 -5.77 -20.66
N SER A 80 2.88 -5.48 -20.57
CA SER A 80 3.73 -5.99 -19.49
C SER A 80 3.35 -5.38 -18.14
N TYR A 81 3.80 -6.01 -17.04
CA TYR A 81 3.61 -5.45 -15.71
C TYR A 81 4.37 -4.13 -15.51
N ASP A 82 5.54 -3.97 -16.15
CA ASP A 82 6.28 -2.69 -16.14
C ASP A 82 5.46 -1.57 -16.80
N GLU A 83 4.89 -1.81 -17.97
CA GLU A 83 4.02 -0.85 -18.65
C GLU A 83 2.74 -0.61 -17.83
N GLY A 84 2.19 -1.64 -17.17
CA GLY A 84 1.08 -1.52 -16.24
C GLY A 84 1.38 -0.56 -15.07
N PHE A 85 2.60 -0.60 -14.54
CA PHE A 85 3.06 0.34 -13.51
C PHE A 85 3.15 1.77 -14.04
N ILE A 86 3.79 1.96 -15.20
CA ILE A 86 3.92 3.28 -15.86
C ILE A 86 2.56 3.92 -16.14
N ARG A 87 1.58 3.11 -16.57
CA ARG A 87 0.20 3.56 -16.85
C ARG A 87 -0.68 3.62 -15.61
N SER A 88 -0.16 3.26 -14.45
CA SER A 88 -0.92 3.21 -13.20
C SER A 88 -2.17 2.32 -13.30
N SER A 89 -2.05 1.14 -13.93
CA SER A 89 -3.14 0.21 -14.12
C SER A 89 -3.63 -0.40 -12.80
N ASN A 90 -4.93 -0.27 -12.50
CA ASN A 90 -5.58 -0.97 -11.39
C ASN A 90 -5.71 -2.47 -11.72
N VAL A 91 -6.01 -2.78 -12.99
CA VAL A 91 -6.13 -4.16 -13.47
C VAL A 91 -4.79 -4.89 -13.36
N GLY A 92 -3.67 -4.21 -13.63
CA GLY A 92 -2.32 -4.77 -13.43
C GLY A 92 -2.06 -5.15 -11.97
N ILE A 93 -2.47 -4.32 -11.03
CA ILE A 93 -2.41 -4.65 -9.59
C ILE A 93 -3.28 -5.87 -9.25
N CYS A 94 -4.50 -5.92 -9.77
CA CYS A 94 -5.39 -7.06 -9.52
C CYS A 94 -4.81 -8.37 -10.07
N CYS A 95 -4.23 -8.37 -11.29
CA CYS A 95 -3.54 -9.52 -11.85
C CYS A 95 -2.32 -9.91 -11.00
N LEU A 96 -1.52 -8.93 -10.58
CA LEU A 96 -0.35 -9.17 -9.73
C LEU A 96 -0.73 -9.86 -8.41
N LEU A 97 -1.78 -9.38 -7.74
CA LEU A 97 -2.28 -9.95 -6.48
C LEU A 97 -2.94 -11.33 -6.67
N ALA A 98 -3.63 -11.54 -7.77
CA ALA A 98 -4.32 -12.81 -8.03
C ALA A 98 -3.34 -13.93 -8.39
N ASP A 99 -2.33 -13.64 -9.21
CA ASP A 99 -1.51 -14.66 -9.86
C ASP A 99 -0.12 -14.80 -9.24
N HIS A 100 0.46 -13.71 -8.67
CA HIS A 100 1.87 -13.66 -8.27
C HIS A 100 2.10 -13.25 -6.81
N LEU A 101 1.24 -12.44 -6.21
CA LEU A 101 1.40 -11.97 -4.83
C LEU A 101 0.17 -12.34 -3.97
N PRO A 102 0.11 -13.56 -3.42
CA PRO A 102 -1.03 -14.00 -2.63
C PRO A 102 -1.39 -13.05 -1.49
N ALA A 103 -2.67 -12.94 -1.16
CA ALA A 103 -3.20 -12.02 -0.17
C ALA A 103 -2.45 -12.03 1.17
N LYS A 104 -2.10 -13.23 1.67
CA LYS A 104 -1.34 -13.37 2.91
C LYS A 104 0.06 -12.77 2.80
N THR A 105 0.77 -13.03 1.71
CA THR A 105 2.10 -12.45 1.47
C THR A 105 2.01 -10.93 1.34
N PHE A 106 1.02 -10.43 0.61
CA PHE A 106 0.79 -8.98 0.50
C PHE A 106 0.51 -8.34 1.86
N GLU A 107 -0.33 -8.95 2.70
CA GLU A 107 -0.61 -8.48 4.06
C GLU A 107 0.67 -8.46 4.94
N GLU A 108 1.50 -9.49 4.85
CA GLU A 108 2.79 -9.55 5.54
C GLU A 108 3.71 -8.38 5.13
N TYR A 109 3.76 -8.04 3.84
CA TYR A 109 4.51 -6.88 3.36
C TYR A 109 3.93 -5.55 3.84
N LEU A 110 2.61 -5.39 3.83
CA LEU A 110 1.99 -4.18 4.39
C LEU A 110 2.37 -3.98 5.87
N ASN A 111 2.38 -5.06 6.66
CA ASN A 111 2.83 -5.01 8.04
C ASN A 111 4.34 -4.68 8.15
N ARG A 112 5.20 -5.27 7.31
CA ARG A 112 6.63 -4.96 7.26
C ARG A 112 6.90 -3.50 6.88
N PHE A 113 6.10 -2.91 6.01
CA PHE A 113 6.13 -1.48 5.67
C PHE A 113 5.55 -0.57 6.76
N GLY A 114 5.10 -1.11 7.89
CA GLY A 114 4.61 -0.36 9.04
C GLY A 114 3.19 0.18 8.89
N PHE A 115 2.42 -0.27 7.91
CA PHE A 115 1.02 0.12 7.77
C PHE A 115 0.15 -0.45 8.88
N PHE A 116 -0.96 0.23 9.17
CA PHE A 116 -1.98 -0.14 10.15
C PHE A 116 -1.49 -0.21 11.60
N THR A 117 -0.31 0.34 11.87
CA THR A 117 0.24 0.56 13.19
C THR A 117 0.68 2.01 13.37
N LYS A 118 0.71 2.50 14.60
CA LYS A 118 1.23 3.85 14.85
C LYS A 118 2.72 3.90 14.53
N VAL A 119 3.13 4.99 13.88
CA VAL A 119 4.54 5.25 13.63
C VAL A 119 5.24 5.61 14.94
N ASP A 120 6.41 5.02 15.20
CA ASP A 120 7.23 5.38 16.35
C ASP A 120 7.95 6.71 16.09
N ILE A 121 7.26 7.80 16.42
CA ILE A 121 7.77 9.16 16.33
C ILE A 121 7.53 9.88 17.66
N PRO A 122 8.59 10.23 18.41
CA PRO A 122 8.45 10.91 19.69
C PRO A 122 7.78 12.28 19.54
N PHE A 123 6.93 12.63 20.51
CA PHE A 123 6.26 13.93 20.63
C PHE A 123 5.23 14.26 19.53
N VAL A 124 4.91 13.33 18.65
CA VAL A 124 3.90 13.51 17.60
C VAL A 124 2.77 12.51 17.81
N ALA A 125 1.56 13.01 18.02
CA ALA A 125 0.36 12.16 17.97
C ALA A 125 0.18 11.64 16.54
N ASN A 126 -0.22 10.37 16.41
CA ASN A 126 -0.46 9.81 15.09
C ASN A 126 -1.48 8.67 15.14
N ALA A 127 -2.17 8.47 14.02
CA ALA A 127 -3.16 7.43 13.82
C ALA A 127 -2.54 6.17 13.19
N ALA A 128 -3.14 5.02 13.45
CA ALA A 128 -2.70 3.75 12.87
C ALA A 128 -3.23 3.48 11.45
N GLY A 129 -4.21 4.26 11.00
CA GLY A 129 -4.95 3.91 9.79
C GLY A 129 -5.99 2.80 10.04
N VAL A 130 -6.63 2.35 8.96
CA VAL A 130 -7.65 1.29 9.01
C VAL A 130 -7.35 0.24 7.94
N LYS A 131 -7.21 -1.01 8.37
CA LYS A 131 -7.04 -2.15 7.47
C LYS A 131 -8.40 -2.76 7.13
N ASN A 132 -8.75 -2.83 5.86
CA ASN A 132 -9.89 -3.54 5.33
C ASN A 132 -9.41 -4.70 4.45
N PHE A 133 -9.58 -5.93 4.94
CA PHE A 133 -9.16 -7.18 4.28
C PHE A 133 -10.19 -8.28 4.42
N SER A 134 -11.44 -7.90 4.73
CA SER A 134 -12.52 -8.87 5.02
C SER A 134 -13.09 -9.51 3.76
N HIS A 135 -13.00 -8.84 2.62
CA HIS A 135 -13.51 -9.31 1.35
C HIS A 135 -12.42 -9.31 0.28
N PRO A 136 -12.52 -10.16 -0.75
CA PRO A 136 -11.53 -10.17 -1.84
C PRO A 136 -11.44 -8.83 -2.58
N SER A 137 -12.55 -8.08 -2.69
CA SER A 137 -12.56 -6.71 -3.21
C SER A 137 -11.69 -5.77 -2.40
N ASP A 138 -11.68 -5.90 -1.07
CA ASP A 138 -10.90 -5.04 -0.19
C ASP A 138 -9.40 -5.27 -0.38
N ILE A 139 -9.00 -6.54 -0.53
CA ILE A 139 -7.61 -6.94 -0.77
C ILE A 139 -7.12 -6.34 -2.10
N LEU A 140 -7.88 -6.53 -3.17
CA LEU A 140 -7.56 -6.01 -4.49
C LEU A 140 -7.49 -4.48 -4.47
N SER A 141 -8.49 -3.83 -3.85
CA SER A 141 -8.56 -2.37 -3.77
C SER A 141 -7.44 -1.78 -2.93
N THR A 142 -7.05 -2.42 -1.83
CA THR A 142 -5.90 -1.98 -1.02
C THR A 142 -4.62 -1.98 -1.85
N GLY A 143 -4.44 -2.93 -2.78
CA GLY A 143 -3.27 -2.99 -3.64
C GLY A 143 -3.08 -1.77 -4.54
N PHE A 144 -4.16 -1.10 -4.94
CA PHE A 144 -4.10 0.16 -5.69
C PHE A 144 -4.51 1.39 -4.86
N GLY A 145 -4.59 1.24 -3.52
CA GLY A 145 -4.71 2.33 -2.57
C GLY A 145 -6.12 2.79 -2.26
N GLN A 146 -7.10 1.92 -2.36
CA GLN A 146 -8.48 2.14 -1.94
C GLN A 146 -8.90 1.12 -0.87
N SER A 147 -10.07 1.28 -0.26
CA SER A 147 -10.62 0.43 0.81
C SER A 147 -9.91 0.55 2.16
N SER A 148 -8.59 0.44 2.21
CA SER A 148 -7.80 0.66 3.43
C SER A 148 -7.28 2.10 3.50
N SER A 149 -7.18 2.65 4.72
CA SER A 149 -6.66 4.01 4.92
C SER A 149 -5.36 4.01 5.72
N VAL A 150 -4.45 4.91 5.37
CA VAL A 150 -3.14 5.09 5.98
C VAL A 150 -2.86 6.58 6.17
N THR A 151 -1.91 6.94 7.03
CA THR A 151 -1.47 8.33 7.17
C THR A 151 -0.38 8.67 6.15
N ALA A 152 -0.23 9.96 5.82
CA ALA A 152 0.86 10.42 4.98
C ALA A 152 2.24 10.09 5.61
N LEU A 153 2.32 10.15 6.93
CA LEU A 153 3.54 9.77 7.68
C LEU A 153 3.90 8.30 7.46
N GLN A 154 2.92 7.38 7.51
CA GLN A 154 3.15 5.96 7.20
C GLN A 154 3.62 5.77 5.75
N MET A 155 3.02 6.47 4.79
CA MET A 155 3.44 6.41 3.39
C MET A 155 4.89 6.85 3.21
N VAL A 156 5.29 7.99 3.77
CA VAL A 156 6.67 8.49 3.70
C VAL A 156 7.65 7.51 4.35
N GLN A 157 7.29 6.96 5.52
CA GLN A 157 8.11 5.96 6.20
C GLN A 157 8.27 4.68 5.35
N ALA A 158 7.20 4.15 4.78
CA ALA A 158 7.25 2.97 3.92
C ALA A 158 8.14 3.21 2.67
N TYR A 159 7.97 4.35 2.02
CA TYR A 159 8.81 4.72 0.87
C TYR A 159 10.28 4.93 1.24
N SER A 160 10.58 5.33 2.49
CA SER A 160 11.98 5.41 2.92
C SER A 160 12.71 4.06 2.81
N ALA A 161 12.02 2.93 3.04
CA ALA A 161 12.61 1.62 2.84
C ALA A 161 12.94 1.34 1.37
N ILE A 162 12.06 1.74 0.44
CA ILE A 162 12.28 1.52 -1.00
C ILE A 162 13.52 2.29 -1.51
N PHE A 163 13.72 3.52 -1.02
CA PHE A 163 14.81 4.40 -1.46
C PHE A 163 16.08 4.31 -0.60
N ASN A 164 16.12 3.39 0.38
CA ASN A 164 17.23 3.24 1.33
C ASN A 164 17.59 1.76 1.51
N ASP A 165 17.80 1.05 0.40
CA ASP A 165 18.26 -0.35 0.34
C ASP A 165 17.47 -1.32 1.25
N GLY A 166 16.14 -1.11 1.35
CA GLY A 166 15.24 -1.91 2.18
C GLY A 166 15.20 -1.53 3.66
N VAL A 167 15.95 -0.52 4.07
CA VAL A 167 16.00 -0.07 5.47
C VAL A 167 14.99 1.04 5.71
N MET A 168 13.94 0.72 6.47
CA MET A 168 12.91 1.69 6.84
C MET A 168 13.43 2.65 7.92
N MET A 169 13.32 3.95 7.65
CA MET A 169 13.81 4.98 8.55
C MET A 169 12.80 5.27 9.68
N ARG A 170 13.31 5.51 10.88
CA ARG A 170 12.52 6.02 11.98
C ARG A 170 12.44 7.54 11.87
N PRO A 171 11.25 8.14 11.69
CA PRO A 171 11.12 9.58 11.61
C PRO A 171 11.30 10.22 12.99
N TYR A 172 11.78 11.46 13.02
CA TYR A 172 11.88 12.28 14.23
C TYR A 172 11.63 13.75 13.90
N VAL A 173 11.17 14.50 14.88
CA VAL A 173 10.97 15.97 14.81
C VAL A 173 11.83 16.72 15.84
N VAL A 174 12.36 16.00 16.82
CA VAL A 174 13.25 16.55 17.86
C VAL A 174 14.60 15.86 17.73
N GLU A 175 15.60 16.62 17.31
CA GLU A 175 16.97 16.09 17.18
C GLU A 175 17.62 15.87 18.54
N LYS A 176 17.50 16.83 19.45
CA LYS A 176 18.04 16.77 20.80
C LYS A 176 17.29 17.64 21.78
N ILE A 177 17.34 17.27 23.05
CA ILE A 177 16.87 18.07 24.18
C ILE A 177 18.11 18.48 24.98
N VAL A 178 18.26 19.76 25.24
CA VAL A 178 19.41 20.35 25.92
C VAL A 178 18.95 21.00 27.22
N ASP A 179 19.69 20.80 28.31
CA ASP A 179 19.47 21.54 29.55
C ASP A 179 19.83 23.01 29.36
N SER A 180 18.92 23.91 29.73
CA SER A 180 19.09 25.34 29.49
C SER A 180 20.12 26.00 30.40
N TYR A 181 20.54 25.33 31.48
CA TYR A 181 21.51 25.85 32.43
C TYR A 181 22.92 25.31 32.21
N SER A 182 23.02 23.98 32.00
CA SER A 182 24.31 23.31 31.80
C SER A 182 24.75 23.24 30.34
N ASN A 183 23.83 23.47 29.40
CA ASN A 183 24.00 23.25 27.96
C ASN A 183 24.36 21.82 27.59
N GLU A 184 24.11 20.87 28.50
CA GLU A 184 24.33 19.45 28.27
C GLU A 184 23.14 18.79 27.55
N THR A 185 23.41 17.85 26.66
CA THR A 185 22.34 17.10 25.99
C THR A 185 21.73 16.10 26.96
N ILE A 186 20.44 16.28 27.27
CA ILE A 186 19.65 15.38 28.13
C ILE A 186 19.20 14.15 27.35
N LYS A 187 18.86 14.33 26.06
CA LYS A 187 18.36 13.29 25.18
C LYS A 187 18.66 13.63 23.72
N SER A 188 19.12 12.65 22.97
CA SER A 188 19.32 12.71 21.51
C SER A 188 18.62 11.54 20.83
#